data_ca2294cf685462f8b2083ef81971c77c
#
_entry.id   ca2294cf685462f8b2083ef81971c77c
#
_cell.length_a   1.000
_cell.length_b   1.000
_cell.length_c   1.000
_cell.angle_alpha   90.00
_cell.angle_beta   90.00
_cell.angle_gamma   90.00
#
_symmetry.space_group_name_H-M   'P 1'
#
loop_
_entity.id
_entity.type
_entity.pdbx_description
1 polymer ?
#
loop_
_entity_poly.entity_id
_entity_poly.type
_entity_poly.pdbx_seq_one_letter_code
_entity_poly.pdbx_strand_id
1 'polypeptide(L)'
;RGKTSPIDDIKEGFRYMRDEKIILGLLIMGFVPFTFGFSASFLLPAFNQDVIGGGPDDLGLLMTGMGVGALTGSLILARMGDFSGKGRVMFTTSYLWAVALAGFAVSGNLMLAMLTGAIVGLFSSIFGSLNMSIVQLAIKPEIRGRVMSIMMMTHGLMPLGVIPVSALAEFVGIDVALMFSAIMLVFSMLVLGYFFPDLRRIDKGHGESTLR
;
A
#
# COMPACT_ATOMS: atom_id res chain seq x y z
N ARG A 1 -30.96 12.14 -15.03
CA ARG A 1 -29.48 12.11 -14.98
C ARG A 1 -29.00 12.63 -16.32
N GLY A 2 -28.53 13.92 -16.37
CA GLY A 2 -27.91 14.51 -17.56
C GLY A 2 -26.67 13.72 -17.93
N LYS A 3 -26.42 13.53 -19.24
CA LYS A 3 -25.20 12.92 -19.77
C LYS A 3 -24.02 13.86 -19.48
N THR A 4 -23.40 13.74 -18.30
CA THR A 4 -22.10 14.35 -18.04
C THR A 4 -21.05 13.61 -18.86
N SER A 5 -20.12 14.35 -19.46
CA SER A 5 -19.01 13.75 -20.19
C SER A 5 -18.14 12.92 -19.20
N PRO A 6 -17.60 11.75 -19.59
CA PRO A 6 -16.68 11.00 -18.73
C PRO A 6 -15.53 11.87 -18.20
N ILE A 7 -15.08 12.85 -18.97
CA ILE A 7 -14.03 13.80 -18.56
C ILE A 7 -14.52 14.73 -17.45
N ASP A 8 -15.79 15.18 -17.50
CA ASP A 8 -16.34 16.04 -16.47
C ASP A 8 -16.55 15.27 -15.16
N ASP A 9 -16.94 14.00 -15.24
CA ASP A 9 -17.03 13.10 -14.08
C ASP A 9 -15.67 12.90 -13.39
N ILE A 10 -14.59 12.73 -14.15
CA ILE A 10 -13.22 12.65 -13.64
C ILE A 10 -12.81 13.96 -12.97
N LYS A 11 -13.06 15.10 -13.62
CA LYS A 11 -12.73 16.44 -13.06
C LYS A 11 -13.48 16.72 -11.76
N GLU A 12 -14.74 16.34 -11.69
CA GLU A 12 -15.56 16.49 -10.46
C GLU A 12 -15.00 15.60 -9.33
N GLY A 13 -14.64 14.36 -9.64
CA GLY A 13 -13.99 13.47 -8.69
C GLY A 13 -12.66 14.04 -8.17
N PHE A 14 -11.80 14.57 -9.04
CA PHE A 14 -10.55 15.22 -8.64
C PHE A 14 -10.77 16.48 -7.80
N ARG A 15 -11.75 17.30 -8.14
CA ARG A 15 -12.09 18.50 -7.35
C ARG A 15 -12.55 18.11 -5.96
N TYR A 16 -13.44 17.13 -5.84
CA TYR A 16 -13.91 16.63 -4.56
C TYR A 16 -12.76 16.07 -3.69
N MET A 17 -11.88 15.27 -4.28
CA MET A 17 -10.73 14.71 -3.57
C MET A 17 -9.79 15.81 -3.05
N ARG A 18 -9.59 16.89 -3.83
CA ARG A 18 -8.73 18.01 -3.42
C ARG A 18 -9.35 18.84 -2.29
N ASP A 19 -10.67 19.00 -2.30
CA ASP A 19 -11.38 19.83 -1.33
C ASP A 19 -11.54 19.10 0.02
N GLU A 20 -11.58 17.76 0.01
CA GLU A 20 -11.68 16.91 1.20
C GLU A 20 -10.30 16.38 1.63
N LYS A 21 -9.62 17.09 2.53
CA LYS A 21 -8.24 16.78 2.97
C LYS A 21 -8.05 15.34 3.43
N ILE A 22 -9.05 14.74 4.09
CA ILE A 22 -8.98 13.34 4.56
C ILE A 22 -8.95 12.38 3.38
N ILE A 23 -9.79 12.61 2.37
CA ILE A 23 -9.83 11.75 1.17
C ILE A 23 -8.53 11.89 0.38
N LEU A 24 -8.03 13.12 0.22
CA LEU A 24 -6.75 13.37 -0.42
C LEU A 24 -5.62 12.65 0.32
N GLY A 25 -5.57 12.75 1.64
CA GLY A 25 -4.59 12.06 2.48
C GLY A 25 -4.65 10.53 2.33
N LEU A 26 -5.85 9.93 2.30
CA LEU A 26 -6.06 8.51 2.10
C LEU A 26 -5.62 8.04 0.70
N LEU A 27 -5.84 8.86 -0.33
CA LEU A 27 -5.41 8.54 -1.69
C LEU A 27 -3.88 8.60 -1.83
N ILE A 28 -3.25 9.65 -1.28
CA ILE A 28 -1.79 9.76 -1.26
C ILE A 28 -1.20 8.60 -0.43
N MET A 29 -1.83 8.26 0.70
CA MET A 29 -1.44 7.13 1.54
C MET A 29 -1.63 5.78 0.84
N GLY A 30 -2.60 5.65 -0.05
CA GLY A 30 -2.75 4.47 -0.90
C GLY A 30 -1.70 4.41 -2.00
N PHE A 31 -1.30 5.53 -2.59
CA PHE A 31 -0.38 5.54 -3.73
C PHE A 31 1.10 5.49 -3.32
N VAL A 32 1.54 6.44 -2.50
CA VAL A 32 2.99 6.61 -2.20
C VAL A 32 3.57 5.43 -1.42
N PRO A 33 2.98 4.97 -0.29
CA PRO A 33 3.48 3.79 0.41
C PRO A 33 3.38 2.51 -0.41
N PHE A 34 2.31 2.37 -1.22
CA PHE A 34 2.19 1.21 -2.11
C PHE A 34 3.29 1.18 -3.17
N THR A 35 3.66 2.32 -3.77
CA THR A 35 4.75 2.40 -4.74
C THR A 35 6.05 1.84 -4.18
N PHE A 36 6.43 2.25 -2.98
CA PHE A 36 7.66 1.77 -2.34
C PHE A 36 7.51 0.38 -1.73
N GLY A 37 6.39 0.10 -1.09
CA GLY A 37 6.15 -1.18 -0.42
C GLY A 37 6.02 -2.35 -1.40
N PHE A 38 5.39 -2.15 -2.56
CA PHE A 38 5.27 -3.18 -3.60
C PHE A 38 6.52 -3.36 -4.47
N SER A 39 7.56 -2.55 -4.29
CA SER A 39 8.83 -2.69 -5.01
C SER A 39 9.41 -4.12 -4.90
N ALA A 40 9.27 -4.78 -3.73
CA ALA A 40 9.68 -6.17 -3.54
C ALA A 40 8.99 -7.13 -4.52
N SER A 41 7.69 -6.95 -4.78
CA SER A 41 6.95 -7.83 -5.70
C SER A 41 7.41 -7.66 -7.15
N PHE A 42 7.73 -6.43 -7.56
CA PHE A 42 8.23 -6.16 -8.91
C PHE A 42 9.69 -6.60 -9.11
N LEU A 43 10.52 -6.46 -8.07
CA LEU A 43 11.92 -6.86 -8.12
C LEU A 43 12.13 -8.33 -7.72
N LEU A 44 11.09 -9.07 -7.34
CA LEU A 44 11.18 -10.43 -6.82
C LEU A 44 11.89 -11.40 -7.77
N PRO A 45 11.63 -11.40 -9.10
CA PRO A 45 12.34 -12.27 -10.02
C PRO A 45 13.85 -12.00 -10.05
N ALA A 46 14.22 -10.71 -10.11
CA ALA A 46 15.62 -10.29 -10.10
C ALA A 46 16.26 -10.58 -8.74
N PHE A 47 15.58 -10.33 -7.63
CA PHE A 47 16.06 -10.68 -6.28
C PHE A 47 16.35 -12.18 -6.14
N ASN A 48 15.43 -13.02 -6.63
CA ASN A 48 15.62 -14.48 -6.63
C ASN A 48 16.86 -14.90 -7.42
N GLN A 49 17.08 -14.31 -8.60
CA GLN A 49 18.19 -14.66 -9.49
C GLN A 49 19.52 -14.11 -8.97
N ASP A 50 19.58 -12.83 -8.62
CA ASP A 50 20.84 -12.11 -8.38
C ASP A 50 21.30 -12.17 -6.92
N VAL A 51 20.35 -12.25 -5.96
CA VAL A 51 20.68 -12.26 -4.51
C VAL A 51 20.63 -13.67 -3.93
N ILE A 52 19.58 -14.44 -4.26
CA ILE A 52 19.40 -15.80 -3.76
C ILE A 52 20.18 -16.82 -4.62
N GLY A 53 20.37 -16.54 -5.92
CA GLY A 53 20.93 -17.50 -6.89
C GLY A 53 19.96 -18.63 -7.20
N GLY A 54 18.66 -18.40 -7.01
CA GLY A 54 17.62 -19.42 -7.12
C GLY A 54 17.03 -19.56 -8.52
N GLY A 55 16.42 -20.72 -8.76
CA GLY A 55 15.70 -21.04 -10.00
C GLY A 55 14.23 -20.63 -9.99
N PRO A 56 13.48 -21.03 -11.03
CA PRO A 56 12.03 -20.77 -11.11
C PRO A 56 11.24 -21.36 -9.94
N ASP A 57 11.66 -22.50 -9.41
CA ASP A 57 11.00 -23.17 -8.27
C ASP A 57 11.14 -22.33 -6.98
N ASP A 58 12.31 -21.74 -6.75
CA ASP A 58 12.58 -20.88 -5.61
C ASP A 58 11.78 -19.59 -5.69
N LEU A 59 11.62 -19.01 -6.91
CA LEU A 59 10.73 -17.89 -7.14
C LEU A 59 9.27 -18.25 -6.78
N GLY A 60 8.82 -19.43 -7.17
CA GLY A 60 7.50 -19.94 -6.81
C GLY A 60 7.32 -20.06 -5.29
N LEU A 61 8.34 -20.51 -4.56
CA LEU A 61 8.32 -20.59 -3.10
C LEU A 61 8.27 -19.19 -2.45
N LEU A 62 9.06 -18.24 -2.95
CA LEU A 62 9.02 -16.84 -2.48
C LEU A 62 7.63 -16.21 -2.68
N MET A 63 7.04 -16.37 -3.87
CA MET A 63 5.68 -15.90 -4.16
C MET A 63 4.65 -16.57 -3.26
N THR A 64 4.80 -17.87 -3.00
CA THR A 64 3.93 -18.62 -2.10
C THR A 64 4.05 -18.08 -0.67
N GLY A 65 5.26 -17.84 -0.18
CA GLY A 65 5.49 -17.23 1.13
C GLY A 65 4.75 -15.89 1.29
N MET A 66 4.95 -14.99 0.32
CA MET A 66 4.25 -13.69 0.31
C MET A 66 2.72 -13.87 0.25
N GLY A 67 2.21 -14.80 -0.56
CA GLY A 67 0.79 -15.10 -0.70
C GLY A 67 0.16 -15.64 0.59
N VAL A 68 0.83 -16.58 1.27
CA VAL A 68 0.41 -17.11 2.58
C VAL A 68 0.37 -16.00 3.61
N GLY A 69 1.37 -15.13 3.63
CA GLY A 69 1.38 -13.95 4.48
C GLY A 69 0.20 -13.03 4.22
N ALA A 70 -0.06 -12.70 2.96
CA ALA A 70 -1.17 -11.84 2.55
C ALA A 70 -2.54 -12.44 2.92
N LEU A 71 -2.73 -13.73 2.72
CA LEU A 71 -3.94 -14.45 3.13
C LEU A 71 -4.12 -14.40 4.64
N THR A 72 -3.05 -14.65 5.40
CA THR A 72 -3.06 -14.59 6.86
C THR A 72 -3.43 -13.19 7.36
N GLY A 73 -2.83 -12.14 6.78
CA GLY A 73 -3.15 -10.75 7.11
C GLY A 73 -4.61 -10.40 6.85
N SER A 74 -5.15 -10.82 5.70
CA SER A 74 -6.56 -10.62 5.36
C SER A 74 -7.50 -11.34 6.33
N LEU A 75 -7.16 -12.57 6.73
CA LEU A 75 -7.96 -13.34 7.69
C LEU A 75 -7.92 -12.73 9.10
N ILE A 76 -6.75 -12.24 9.55
CA ILE A 76 -6.63 -11.51 10.82
C ILE A 76 -7.53 -10.29 10.80
N LEU A 77 -7.46 -9.47 9.75
CA LEU A 77 -8.29 -8.28 9.63
C LEU A 77 -9.79 -8.61 9.58
N ALA A 78 -10.17 -9.66 8.85
CA ALA A 78 -11.56 -10.13 8.79
C ALA A 78 -12.10 -10.56 10.17
N ARG A 79 -11.27 -11.20 11.00
CA ARG A 79 -11.64 -11.58 12.38
C ARG A 79 -11.77 -10.40 13.33
N MET A 80 -11.04 -9.31 13.09
CA MET A 80 -11.15 -8.11 13.92
C MET A 80 -12.49 -7.38 13.75
N GLY A 81 -13.20 -7.62 12.65
CA GLY A 81 -14.50 -7.02 12.36
C GLY A 81 -14.47 -5.49 12.32
N ASP A 82 -15.49 -4.86 12.90
CA ASP A 82 -15.55 -3.40 13.01
C ASP A 82 -14.93 -2.95 14.34
N PHE A 83 -13.63 -2.67 14.33
CA PHE A 83 -12.87 -2.22 15.49
C PHE A 83 -12.58 -0.71 15.41
N SER A 84 -12.32 -0.09 16.57
CA SER A 84 -11.87 1.30 16.68
C SER A 84 -10.37 1.44 16.47
N GLY A 85 -9.89 2.62 16.01
CA GLY A 85 -8.46 2.87 15.82
C GLY A 85 -7.91 2.39 14.47
N LYS A 86 -8.76 2.25 13.44
CA LYS A 86 -8.35 1.80 12.10
C LYS A 86 -7.17 2.61 11.55
N GLY A 87 -7.18 3.94 11.74
CA GLY A 87 -6.07 4.79 11.33
C GLY A 87 -4.76 4.44 12.04
N ARG A 88 -4.79 4.19 13.35
CA ARG A 88 -3.60 3.77 14.10
C ARG A 88 -3.06 2.42 13.64
N VAL A 89 -3.93 1.44 13.45
CA VAL A 89 -3.53 0.12 12.92
C VAL A 89 -2.92 0.26 11.54
N MET A 90 -3.49 1.11 10.66
CA MET A 90 -2.97 1.36 9.32
C MET A 90 -1.54 1.95 9.34
N PHE A 91 -1.26 2.93 10.22
CA PHE A 91 0.09 3.46 10.39
C PHE A 91 1.05 2.43 10.99
N THR A 92 0.63 1.69 12.01
CA THR A 92 1.47 0.67 12.65
C THR A 92 1.83 -0.44 11.67
N THR A 93 0.86 -0.94 10.91
CA THR A 93 1.11 -1.99 9.91
C THR A 93 2.01 -1.51 8.78
N SER A 94 1.96 -0.24 8.38
CA SER A 94 2.89 0.28 7.37
C SER A 94 4.33 0.38 7.87
N TYR A 95 4.56 0.74 9.13
CA TYR A 95 5.92 0.69 9.72
C TYR A 95 6.43 -0.74 9.85
N LEU A 96 5.58 -1.69 10.27
CA LEU A 96 5.94 -3.10 10.34
C LEU A 96 6.20 -3.69 8.94
N TRP A 97 5.45 -3.23 7.93
CA TRP A 97 5.72 -3.56 6.54
C TRP A 97 7.10 -3.07 6.09
N ALA A 98 7.47 -1.82 6.42
CA ALA A 98 8.78 -1.28 6.09
C ALA A 98 9.92 -2.07 6.77
N VAL A 99 9.75 -2.44 8.04
CA VAL A 99 10.73 -3.28 8.76
C VAL A 99 10.83 -4.67 8.12
N ALA A 100 9.72 -5.28 7.75
CA ALA A 100 9.69 -6.57 7.05
C ALA A 100 10.37 -6.47 5.67
N LEU A 101 10.13 -5.38 4.94
CA LEU A 101 10.77 -5.11 3.64
C LEU A 101 12.29 -4.94 3.78
N ALA A 102 12.75 -4.24 4.83
CA ALA A 102 14.17 -4.13 5.13
C ALA A 102 14.77 -5.50 5.48
N GLY A 103 14.05 -6.32 6.27
CA GLY A 103 14.45 -7.70 6.55
C GLY A 103 14.51 -8.57 5.30
N PHE A 104 13.57 -8.38 4.37
CA PHE A 104 13.57 -9.05 3.07
C PHE A 104 14.79 -8.63 2.23
N ALA A 105 15.10 -7.34 2.19
CA ALA A 105 16.23 -6.79 1.45
C ALA A 105 17.59 -7.41 1.86
N VAL A 106 17.77 -7.69 3.15
CA VAL A 106 19.02 -8.28 3.67
C VAL A 106 19.01 -9.82 3.73
N SER A 107 17.97 -10.46 3.20
CA SER A 107 17.84 -11.91 3.23
C SER A 107 18.78 -12.55 2.20
N GLY A 108 19.88 -13.16 2.68
CA GLY A 108 20.87 -13.83 1.82
C GLY A 108 20.58 -15.31 1.54
N ASN A 109 19.43 -15.84 1.94
CA ASN A 109 19.04 -17.23 1.65
C ASN A 109 17.52 -17.36 1.49
N LEU A 110 17.10 -18.40 0.78
CA LEU A 110 15.71 -18.64 0.40
C LEU A 110 14.78 -18.71 1.62
N MET A 111 15.18 -19.42 2.68
CA MET A 111 14.29 -19.62 3.85
C MET A 111 14.02 -18.31 4.58
N LEU A 112 15.05 -17.48 4.79
CA LEU A 112 14.90 -16.17 5.42
C LEU A 112 14.08 -15.24 4.52
N ALA A 113 14.32 -15.25 3.20
CA ALA A 113 13.55 -14.48 2.24
C ALA A 113 12.07 -14.90 2.20
N MET A 114 11.77 -16.18 2.27
CA MET A 114 10.37 -16.67 2.38
C MET A 114 9.69 -16.18 3.66
N LEU A 115 10.36 -16.26 4.81
CA LEU A 115 9.81 -15.83 6.09
C LEU A 115 9.57 -14.32 6.13
N THR A 116 10.57 -13.53 5.75
CA THR A 116 10.45 -12.07 5.70
C THR A 116 9.47 -11.63 4.62
N GLY A 117 9.45 -12.31 3.46
CA GLY A 117 8.47 -12.12 2.40
C GLY A 117 7.03 -12.42 2.86
N ALA A 118 6.81 -13.45 3.66
CA ALA A 118 5.51 -13.73 4.26
C ALA A 118 5.08 -12.59 5.20
N ILE A 119 6.00 -12.02 5.98
CA ILE A 119 5.71 -10.87 6.85
C ILE A 119 5.41 -9.62 6.02
N VAL A 120 6.12 -9.39 4.91
CA VAL A 120 5.82 -8.34 3.93
C VAL A 120 4.40 -8.50 3.39
N GLY A 121 4.03 -9.71 2.93
CA GLY A 121 2.69 -10.02 2.44
C GLY A 121 1.61 -9.77 3.50
N LEU A 122 1.84 -10.18 4.74
CA LEU A 122 0.92 -10.00 5.85
C LEU A 122 0.60 -8.52 6.11
N PHE A 123 1.62 -7.69 6.30
CA PHE A 123 1.39 -6.28 6.63
C PHE A 123 0.92 -5.45 5.45
N SER A 124 1.39 -5.74 4.24
CA SER A 124 0.89 -5.07 3.02
C SER A 124 -0.59 -5.34 2.77
N SER A 125 -1.05 -6.58 3.02
CA SER A 125 -2.45 -6.97 2.88
C SER A 125 -3.34 -6.27 3.91
N ILE A 126 -2.94 -6.23 5.18
CA ILE A 126 -3.68 -5.50 6.23
C ILE A 126 -3.77 -4.02 5.88
N PHE A 127 -2.64 -3.40 5.52
CA PHE A 127 -2.60 -1.99 5.14
C PHE A 127 -3.50 -1.68 3.96
N GLY A 128 -3.41 -2.45 2.87
CA GLY A 128 -4.20 -2.25 1.66
C GLY A 128 -5.70 -2.42 1.89
N SER A 129 -6.08 -3.44 2.64
CA SER A 129 -7.49 -3.70 2.97
C SER A 129 -8.07 -2.61 3.86
N LEU A 130 -7.31 -2.12 4.86
CA LEU A 130 -7.73 -0.99 5.71
C LEU A 130 -7.83 0.30 4.90
N ASN A 131 -6.84 0.64 4.07
CA ASN A 131 -6.87 1.83 3.23
C ASN A 131 -8.12 1.83 2.34
N MET A 132 -8.37 0.71 1.63
CA MET A 132 -9.54 0.57 0.77
C MET A 132 -10.86 0.69 1.55
N SER A 133 -10.96 0.05 2.71
CA SER A 133 -12.14 0.11 3.57
C SER A 133 -12.42 1.52 4.08
N ILE A 134 -11.40 2.22 4.58
CA ILE A 134 -11.54 3.59 5.11
C ILE A 134 -11.93 4.56 3.99
N VAL A 135 -11.30 4.44 2.81
CA VAL A 135 -11.66 5.27 1.65
C VAL A 135 -13.14 5.08 1.28
N GLN A 136 -13.62 3.82 1.21
CA GLN A 136 -15.02 3.54 0.89
C GLN A 136 -15.99 4.09 1.94
N LEU A 137 -15.61 4.09 3.21
CA LEU A 137 -16.43 4.66 4.30
C LEU A 137 -16.40 6.19 4.33
N ALA A 138 -15.29 6.81 3.92
CA ALA A 138 -15.13 8.27 3.93
C ALA A 138 -15.85 8.96 2.76
N ILE A 139 -16.14 8.25 1.67
CA ILE A 139 -16.71 8.82 0.45
C ILE A 139 -18.25 8.73 0.48
N LYS A 140 -18.92 9.85 0.15
CA LYS A 140 -20.38 9.89 0.01
C LYS A 140 -20.86 8.91 -1.08
N PRO A 141 -22.01 8.23 -0.88
CA PRO A 141 -22.51 7.22 -1.83
C PRO A 141 -22.65 7.72 -3.27
N GLU A 142 -23.04 9.01 -3.45
CA GLU A 142 -23.34 9.61 -4.75
C GLU A 142 -22.13 9.70 -5.68
N ILE A 143 -20.93 9.85 -5.11
CA ILE A 143 -19.68 10.05 -5.86
C ILE A 143 -18.69 8.90 -5.67
N ARG A 144 -19.05 7.88 -4.86
CA ARG A 144 -18.17 6.74 -4.56
C ARG A 144 -17.65 6.07 -5.82
N GLY A 145 -18.50 5.82 -6.82
CA GLY A 145 -18.08 5.20 -8.07
C GLY A 145 -17.00 6.00 -8.81
N ARG A 146 -17.11 7.34 -8.84
CA ARG A 146 -16.15 8.23 -9.52
C ARG A 146 -14.80 8.21 -8.81
N VAL A 147 -14.79 8.33 -7.48
CA VAL A 147 -13.55 8.31 -6.69
C VAL A 147 -12.88 6.94 -6.76
N MET A 148 -13.65 5.85 -6.68
CA MET A 148 -13.12 4.49 -6.81
C MET A 148 -12.52 4.22 -8.21
N SER A 149 -13.13 4.78 -9.28
CA SER A 149 -12.54 4.69 -10.62
C SER A 149 -11.19 5.40 -10.70
N ILE A 150 -11.05 6.58 -10.10
CA ILE A 150 -9.78 7.32 -10.05
C ILE A 150 -8.74 6.53 -9.23
N MET A 151 -9.13 5.94 -8.10
CA MET A 151 -8.25 5.05 -7.34
C MET A 151 -7.76 3.86 -8.17
N MET A 152 -8.64 3.21 -8.92
CA MET A 152 -8.25 2.11 -9.80
C MET A 152 -7.27 2.57 -10.89
N MET A 153 -7.48 3.75 -11.47
CA MET A 153 -6.52 4.35 -12.41
C MET A 153 -5.17 4.62 -11.73
N THR A 154 -5.17 5.13 -10.50
CA THR A 154 -3.95 5.39 -9.73
C THR A 154 -3.18 4.09 -9.45
N HIS A 155 -3.86 3.00 -9.12
CA HIS A 155 -3.25 1.68 -8.97
C HIS A 155 -2.63 1.19 -10.30
N GLY A 156 -3.27 1.46 -11.44
CA GLY A 156 -2.71 1.17 -12.77
C GLY A 156 -1.43 1.94 -13.10
N LEU A 157 -1.16 3.07 -12.40
CA LEU A 157 0.07 3.86 -12.56
C LEU A 157 1.20 3.39 -11.62
N MET A 158 0.96 2.45 -10.70
CA MET A 158 1.98 1.93 -9.79
C MET A 158 3.27 1.45 -10.48
N PRO A 159 3.21 0.72 -11.61
CA PRO A 159 4.43 0.32 -12.31
C PRO A 159 5.34 1.51 -12.67
N LEU A 160 4.77 2.66 -13.00
CA LEU A 160 5.53 3.88 -13.28
C LEU A 160 6.29 4.40 -12.05
N GLY A 161 5.70 4.25 -10.86
CA GLY A 161 6.35 4.60 -9.60
C GLY A 161 7.49 3.65 -9.21
N VAL A 162 7.45 2.41 -9.69
CA VAL A 162 8.51 1.42 -9.44
C VAL A 162 9.72 1.59 -10.38
N ILE A 163 9.55 2.22 -11.56
CA ILE A 163 10.64 2.45 -12.53
C ILE A 163 11.88 3.09 -11.88
N PRO A 164 11.79 4.17 -11.07
CA PRO A 164 12.97 4.74 -10.43
C PRO A 164 13.67 3.78 -9.48
N VAL A 165 12.92 2.92 -8.78
CA VAL A 165 13.47 1.91 -7.87
C VAL A 165 14.17 0.81 -8.66
N SER A 166 13.58 0.37 -9.77
CA SER A 166 14.19 -0.62 -10.67
C SER A 166 15.46 -0.08 -11.31
N ALA A 167 15.45 1.17 -11.77
CA ALA A 167 16.65 1.83 -12.29
C ALA A 167 17.74 1.93 -11.21
N LEU A 168 17.36 2.29 -9.96
CA LEU A 168 18.31 2.30 -8.85
C LEU A 168 18.94 0.92 -8.63
N ALA A 169 18.13 -0.16 -8.72
CA ALA A 169 18.60 -1.52 -8.55
C ALA A 169 19.69 -1.93 -9.56
N GLU A 170 19.62 -1.41 -10.79
CA GLU A 170 20.67 -1.64 -11.82
C GLU A 170 22.01 -1.00 -11.46
N PHE A 171 22.00 0.13 -10.73
CA PHE A 171 23.24 0.86 -10.40
C PHE A 171 23.86 0.42 -9.07
N VAL A 172 23.06 0.12 -8.06
CA VAL A 172 23.54 -0.11 -6.69
C VAL A 172 23.22 -1.50 -6.13
N GLY A 173 22.53 -2.34 -6.91
CA GLY A 173 22.08 -3.67 -6.47
C GLY A 173 20.65 -3.69 -5.93
N ILE A 174 20.04 -4.86 -6.01
CA ILE A 174 18.61 -5.07 -5.68
C ILE A 174 18.37 -4.93 -4.18
N ASP A 175 19.26 -5.45 -3.37
CA ASP A 175 19.24 -5.36 -1.90
C ASP A 175 19.25 -3.91 -1.42
N VAL A 176 20.13 -3.08 -1.97
CA VAL A 176 20.19 -1.64 -1.66
C VAL A 176 18.93 -0.90 -2.14
N ALA A 177 18.41 -1.21 -3.33
CA ALA A 177 17.19 -0.61 -3.85
C ALA A 177 15.95 -0.97 -3.01
N LEU A 178 15.86 -2.21 -2.53
CA LEU A 178 14.80 -2.64 -1.62
C LEU A 178 14.93 -1.98 -0.24
N MET A 179 16.16 -1.83 0.28
CA MET A 179 16.40 -1.10 1.51
C MET A 179 16.01 0.38 1.37
N PHE A 180 16.37 1.02 0.26
CA PHE A 180 15.92 2.37 -0.08
C PHE A 180 14.39 2.46 -0.08
N SER A 181 13.70 1.49 -0.68
CA SER A 181 12.24 1.44 -0.70
C SER A 181 11.65 1.31 0.71
N ALA A 182 12.25 0.51 1.59
CA ALA A 182 11.84 0.40 2.99
C ALA A 182 11.99 1.73 3.73
N ILE A 183 13.09 2.44 3.54
CA ILE A 183 13.33 3.77 4.13
C ILE A 183 12.31 4.80 3.59
N MET A 184 12.06 4.79 2.28
CA MET A 184 11.08 5.69 1.65
C MET A 184 9.66 5.40 2.11
N LEU A 185 9.32 4.14 2.39
CA LEU A 185 8.04 3.77 2.99
C LEU A 185 7.89 4.37 4.39
N VAL A 186 8.90 4.27 5.25
CA VAL A 186 8.89 4.93 6.58
C VAL A 186 8.78 6.44 6.43
N PHE A 187 9.63 7.04 5.59
CA PHE A 187 9.66 8.47 5.38
C PHE A 187 8.30 9.01 4.88
N SER A 188 7.70 8.35 3.90
CA SER A 188 6.38 8.74 3.38
C SER A 188 5.30 8.68 4.46
N MET A 189 5.35 7.69 5.35
CA MET A 189 4.40 7.57 6.45
C MET A 189 4.60 8.62 7.53
N LEU A 190 5.84 9.01 7.80
CA LEU A 190 6.14 10.13 8.72
C LEU A 190 5.62 11.45 8.15
N VAL A 191 5.87 11.71 6.87
CA VAL A 191 5.38 12.91 6.17
C VAL A 191 3.86 12.96 6.18
N LEU A 192 3.19 11.85 5.81
CA LEU A 192 1.73 11.77 5.83
C LEU A 192 1.16 11.95 7.24
N GLY A 193 1.79 11.35 8.24
CA GLY A 193 1.37 11.52 9.63
C GLY A 193 1.57 12.94 10.16
N TYR A 194 2.49 13.71 9.60
CA TYR A 194 2.70 15.13 9.93
C TYR A 194 1.69 16.03 9.22
N PHE A 195 1.50 15.87 7.91
CA PHE A 195 0.59 16.72 7.12
C PHE A 195 -0.89 16.36 7.29
N PHE A 196 -1.20 15.12 7.62
CA PHE A 196 -2.56 14.61 7.77
C PHE A 196 -2.75 13.90 9.12
N PRO A 197 -2.64 14.60 10.26
CA PRO A 197 -2.74 13.98 11.59
C PRO A 197 -4.09 13.32 11.85
N ASP A 198 -5.14 13.80 11.19
CA ASP A 198 -6.51 13.27 11.32
C ASP A 198 -6.62 11.83 10.78
N LEU A 199 -5.73 11.41 9.85
CA LEU A 199 -5.70 10.03 9.37
C LEU A 199 -5.42 9.01 10.48
N ARG A 200 -4.67 9.40 11.51
CA ARG A 200 -4.39 8.53 12.67
C ARG A 200 -5.61 8.35 13.59
N ARG A 201 -6.58 9.27 13.51
CA ARG A 201 -7.76 9.33 14.40
C ARG A 201 -9.03 8.82 13.72
N ILE A 202 -8.93 8.31 12.50
CA ILE A 202 -10.09 7.77 11.78
C ILE A 202 -10.53 6.48 12.47
N ASP A 203 -11.69 6.54 13.13
CA ASP A 203 -12.30 5.39 13.81
C ASP A 203 -13.56 4.91 13.10
N LYS A 204 -14.42 5.83 12.68
CA LYS A 204 -15.67 5.56 11.94
C LYS A 204 -15.80 6.52 10.79
N GLY A 205 -16.49 6.12 9.73
CA GLY A 205 -16.71 6.99 8.58
C GLY A 205 -17.27 8.35 9.02
N HIS A 206 -16.72 9.43 8.50
CA HIS A 206 -17.08 10.83 8.80
C HIS A 206 -18.53 11.19 8.43
N GLY A 207 -19.33 10.23 7.96
CA GLY A 207 -20.73 10.45 7.59
C GLY A 207 -21.69 10.75 8.76
N GLU A 208 -21.29 10.48 10.01
CA GLU A 208 -22.17 10.69 11.17
C GLU A 208 -21.85 11.93 12.03
N SER A 209 -20.71 12.58 11.83
CA SER A 209 -20.30 13.70 12.68
C SER A 209 -20.67 15.09 12.14
N THR A 210 -21.23 15.20 10.95
CA THR A 210 -21.64 16.50 10.33
C THR A 210 -23.15 16.78 10.46
N LEU A 211 -23.88 15.97 11.22
CA LEU A 211 -25.31 16.18 11.50
C LEU A 211 -25.61 16.47 12.99
N ARG A 212 -24.67 17.08 13.71
CA ARG A 212 -24.95 17.69 15.01
C ARG A 212 -24.53 19.14 15.04
#